data_2139a150d338aa72e5de2d8d6343d6e2
#
_entry.id   2139a150d338aa72e5de2d8d6343d6e2
#
_cell.length_a   1.000
_cell.length_b   1.000
_cell.length_c   1.000
_cell.angle_alpha   90.00
_cell.angle_beta   90.00
_cell.angle_gamma   90.00
#
_symmetry.space_group_name_H-M   'P 1'
#
loop_
_entity.id
_entity.type
_entity.pdbx_description
1 polymer ?
#
loop_
_entity_poly.entity_id
_entity_poly.type
_entity_poly.pdbx_seq_one_letter_code
_entity_poly.pdbx_strand_id
1 'polypeptide(L)'
;KSDLLRKQEKKLLEKIEHTKELITQTRATKKLTLSEINIVNKQIQYRERLIDNYSFQLRKMDEKIKEINRQISSLTNTDKILKEEYRKMILYAFKNRDPNYKFLYIISSSTFSEAFHRMKYIQYYKDYRLKQIDRIKKTQVNLEIKKQEYFEEIKRKKSLIENKKQEKVYYQNDKNIQVISLGKI
;
A
#
# COMPACT_ATOMS: atom_id res chain seq x y z
N LYS A 1 -5.96 2.58 -14.12
CA LYS A 1 -4.61 3.08 -14.56
C LYS A 1 -3.49 2.07 -14.29
N SER A 2 -3.44 1.42 -13.13
CA SER A 2 -2.43 0.38 -12.81
C SER A 2 -2.48 -0.80 -13.78
N ASP A 3 -3.69 -1.26 -14.13
CA ASP A 3 -3.87 -2.39 -15.07
C ASP A 3 -3.43 -2.06 -16.49
N LEU A 4 -3.57 -0.79 -16.91
CA LEU A 4 -3.07 -0.34 -18.20
C LEU A 4 -1.55 -0.43 -18.27
N LEU A 5 -0.85 0.00 -17.23
CA LEU A 5 0.61 -0.06 -17.15
C LEU A 5 1.13 -1.51 -17.15
N ARG A 6 0.46 -2.41 -16.43
CA ARG A 6 0.79 -3.85 -16.45
C ARG A 6 0.55 -4.48 -17.83
N LYS A 7 -0.52 -4.10 -18.53
CA LYS A 7 -0.76 -4.55 -19.90
C LYS A 7 0.31 -4.03 -20.86
N GLN A 8 0.75 -2.78 -20.70
CA GLN A 8 1.84 -2.21 -21.49
C GLN A 8 3.18 -2.92 -21.21
N GLU A 9 3.50 -3.17 -19.94
CA GLU A 9 4.66 -3.93 -19.51
C GLU A 9 4.69 -5.31 -20.17
N LYS A 10 3.59 -6.08 -20.08
CA LYS A 10 3.48 -7.40 -20.69
C LYS A 10 3.72 -7.36 -22.21
N LYS A 11 3.10 -6.41 -22.91
CA LYS A 11 3.31 -6.24 -24.36
C LYS A 11 4.75 -5.88 -24.71
N LEU A 12 5.44 -5.09 -23.89
CA LEU A 12 6.84 -4.73 -24.09
C LEU A 12 7.76 -5.94 -23.86
N LEU A 13 7.51 -6.74 -22.83
CA LEU A 13 8.25 -7.98 -22.56
C LEU A 13 8.08 -9.00 -23.71
N GLU A 14 6.87 -9.18 -24.23
CA GLU A 14 6.59 -10.04 -25.38
C GLU A 14 7.38 -9.57 -26.62
N LYS A 15 7.42 -8.26 -26.89
CA LYS A 15 8.18 -7.70 -28.02
C LYS A 15 9.71 -7.84 -27.82
N ILE A 16 10.19 -7.69 -26.60
CA ILE A 16 11.61 -7.89 -26.27
C ILE A 16 12.00 -9.34 -26.52
N GLU A 17 11.18 -10.31 -26.06
CA GLU A 17 11.47 -11.73 -26.26
C GLU A 17 11.44 -12.09 -27.75
N HIS A 18 10.45 -11.63 -28.49
CA HIS A 18 10.39 -11.86 -29.94
C HIS A 18 11.61 -11.26 -30.68
N THR A 19 12.04 -10.05 -30.32
CA THR A 19 13.23 -9.44 -30.93
C THR A 19 14.52 -10.19 -30.56
N LYS A 20 14.60 -10.74 -29.36
CA LYS A 20 15.72 -11.57 -28.91
C LYS A 20 15.81 -12.88 -29.69
N GLU A 21 14.68 -13.55 -29.94
CA GLU A 21 14.62 -14.73 -30.82
C GLU A 21 15.11 -14.43 -32.22
N LEU A 22 14.67 -13.33 -32.83
CA LEU A 22 15.11 -12.89 -34.14
C LEU A 22 16.61 -12.63 -34.21
N ILE A 23 17.16 -11.96 -33.20
CA ILE A 23 18.63 -11.73 -33.08
C ILE A 23 19.39 -13.07 -33.01
N THR A 24 18.88 -14.03 -32.25
CA THR A 24 19.52 -15.35 -32.10
C THR A 24 19.52 -16.14 -33.42
N GLN A 25 18.39 -16.13 -34.14
CA GLN A 25 18.25 -16.76 -35.45
C GLN A 25 19.18 -16.13 -36.50
N THR A 26 19.30 -14.82 -36.49
CA THR A 26 20.08 -14.07 -37.49
C THR A 26 21.59 -14.17 -37.23
N ARG A 27 22.04 -14.33 -35.96
CA ARG A 27 23.43 -14.58 -35.63
C ARG A 27 24.01 -15.90 -36.16
N ALA A 28 23.14 -16.86 -36.50
CA ALA A 28 23.55 -18.11 -37.11
C ALA A 28 24.02 -17.93 -38.58
N THR A 29 23.69 -16.82 -39.22
CA THR A 29 24.08 -16.47 -40.61
C THR A 29 25.19 -15.41 -40.55
N LYS A 30 26.42 -15.75 -40.91
CA LYS A 30 27.68 -15.00 -40.80
C LYS A 30 27.80 -13.59 -41.40
N LYS A 31 26.70 -12.88 -41.70
CA LYS A 31 26.70 -11.48 -42.16
C LYS A 31 25.83 -10.63 -41.26
N LEU A 32 26.46 -9.74 -40.49
CA LEU A 32 25.76 -8.62 -39.81
C LEU A 32 25.20 -7.70 -40.91
N THR A 33 23.93 -7.86 -41.22
CA THR A 33 23.21 -7.05 -42.19
C THR A 33 22.60 -5.82 -41.52
N LEU A 34 22.35 -4.75 -42.30
CA LEU A 34 21.57 -3.57 -41.85
C LEU A 34 20.24 -3.97 -41.15
N SER A 35 19.69 -5.15 -41.51
CA SER A 35 18.51 -5.72 -40.87
C SER A 35 18.72 -6.05 -39.39
N GLU A 36 19.88 -6.60 -39.01
CA GLU A 36 20.18 -6.94 -37.58
C GLU A 36 20.31 -5.71 -36.73
N ILE A 37 20.95 -4.66 -37.26
CA ILE A 37 21.06 -3.36 -36.55
C ILE A 37 19.67 -2.78 -36.31
N ASN A 38 18.77 -2.89 -37.30
CA ASN A 38 17.38 -2.42 -37.13
C ASN A 38 16.64 -3.21 -36.05
N ILE A 39 16.86 -4.53 -35.93
CA ILE A 39 16.26 -5.36 -34.87
C ILE A 39 16.78 -4.96 -33.50
N VAL A 40 18.11 -4.80 -33.37
CA VAL A 40 18.74 -4.35 -32.11
C VAL A 40 18.24 -2.94 -31.71
N ASN A 41 18.10 -2.04 -32.68
CA ASN A 41 17.54 -0.70 -32.41
C ASN A 41 16.10 -0.76 -31.88
N LYS A 42 15.25 -1.62 -32.45
CA LYS A 42 13.90 -1.84 -31.96
C LYS A 42 13.90 -2.41 -30.54
N GLN A 43 14.81 -3.36 -30.26
CA GLN A 43 14.94 -3.94 -28.91
C GLN A 43 15.34 -2.87 -27.89
N ILE A 44 16.32 -2.04 -28.20
CA ILE A 44 16.76 -0.91 -27.38
C ILE A 44 15.55 0.02 -27.08
N GLN A 45 14.78 0.39 -28.11
CA GLN A 45 13.57 1.23 -27.92
C GLN A 45 12.51 0.57 -27.03
N TYR A 46 12.28 -0.75 -27.14
CA TYR A 46 11.33 -1.45 -26.29
C TYR A 46 11.80 -1.49 -24.84
N ARG A 47 13.10 -1.74 -24.59
CA ARG A 47 13.69 -1.70 -23.23
C ARG A 47 13.62 -0.31 -22.63
N GLU A 48 13.90 0.73 -23.39
CA GLU A 48 13.77 2.12 -22.94
C GLU A 48 12.36 2.42 -22.47
N ARG A 49 11.35 2.09 -23.30
CA ARG A 49 9.93 2.23 -22.93
C ARG A 49 9.56 1.40 -21.70
N LEU A 50 10.13 0.21 -21.53
CA LEU A 50 9.89 -0.64 -20.37
C LEU A 50 10.48 -0.02 -19.11
N ILE A 51 11.70 0.51 -19.18
CA ILE A 51 12.36 1.22 -18.06
C ILE A 51 11.56 2.47 -17.66
N ASP A 52 11.03 3.21 -18.63
CA ASP A 52 10.15 4.37 -18.38
C ASP A 52 8.84 3.96 -17.72
N ASN A 53 8.25 2.85 -18.19
CA ASN A 53 7.06 2.27 -17.59
C ASN A 53 7.31 1.88 -16.12
N TYR A 54 8.41 1.19 -15.83
CA TYR A 54 8.81 0.87 -14.44
C TYR A 54 9.01 2.12 -13.60
N SER A 55 9.62 3.16 -14.18
CA SER A 55 9.83 4.44 -13.49
C SER A 55 8.51 5.10 -13.11
N PHE A 56 7.53 5.05 -14.00
CA PHE A 56 6.19 5.58 -13.75
C PHE A 56 5.43 4.73 -12.70
N GLN A 57 5.50 3.40 -12.80
CA GLN A 57 4.90 2.50 -11.81
C GLN A 57 5.48 2.77 -10.42
N LEU A 58 6.81 2.90 -10.29
CA LEU A 58 7.48 3.20 -9.01
C LEU A 58 6.99 4.52 -8.40
N ARG A 59 6.82 5.58 -9.20
CA ARG A 59 6.26 6.85 -8.70
C ARG A 59 4.83 6.67 -8.17
N LYS A 60 4.00 5.90 -8.87
CA LYS A 60 2.62 5.61 -8.42
C LYS A 60 2.58 4.76 -7.14
N MET A 61 3.51 3.83 -7.00
CA MET A 61 3.66 3.06 -5.76
C MET A 61 4.12 3.96 -4.60
N ASP A 62 5.02 4.92 -4.83
CA ASP A 62 5.43 5.87 -3.81
C ASP A 62 4.29 6.76 -3.33
N GLU A 63 3.45 7.25 -4.25
CA GLU A 63 2.24 8.00 -3.90
C GLU A 63 1.30 7.16 -3.03
N LYS A 64 1.06 5.90 -3.42
CA LYS A 64 0.20 4.97 -2.68
C LYS A 64 0.75 4.64 -1.30
N ILE A 65 2.04 4.33 -1.19
CA ILE A 65 2.72 4.05 0.07
C ILE A 65 2.64 5.27 1.02
N LYS A 66 2.83 6.47 0.49
CA LYS A 66 2.71 7.71 1.26
C LYS A 66 1.28 7.89 1.80
N GLU A 67 0.27 7.59 0.99
CA GLU A 67 -1.12 7.68 1.40
C GLU A 67 -1.47 6.63 2.49
N ILE A 68 -1.06 5.38 2.30
CA ILE A 68 -1.26 4.33 3.31
C ILE A 68 -0.59 4.73 4.64
N ASN A 69 0.61 5.28 4.59
CA ASN A 69 1.34 5.73 5.79
C ASN A 69 0.62 6.88 6.52
N ARG A 70 -0.01 7.81 5.78
CA ARG A 70 -0.87 8.84 6.38
C ARG A 70 -2.09 8.22 7.08
N GLN A 71 -2.73 7.24 6.46
CA GLN A 71 -3.87 6.53 7.04
C GLN A 71 -3.47 5.78 8.31
N ILE A 72 -2.32 5.10 8.32
CA ILE A 72 -1.75 4.46 9.50
C ILE A 72 -1.53 5.47 10.62
N SER A 73 -0.92 6.62 10.32
CA SER A 73 -0.67 7.67 11.32
C SER A 73 -1.99 8.21 11.90
N SER A 74 -2.99 8.46 11.06
CA SER A 74 -4.32 8.92 11.49
C SER A 74 -5.01 7.89 12.38
N LEU A 75 -5.03 6.61 11.98
CA LEU A 75 -5.62 5.52 12.76
C LEU A 75 -4.91 5.31 14.10
N THR A 76 -3.57 5.42 14.11
CA THR A 76 -2.77 5.32 15.33
C THR A 76 -3.12 6.43 16.31
N ASN A 77 -3.27 7.66 15.83
CA ASN A 77 -3.68 8.77 16.68
C ASN A 77 -5.12 8.59 17.20
N THR A 78 -6.03 8.14 16.35
CA THR A 78 -7.42 7.84 16.73
C THR A 78 -7.48 6.74 17.81
N ASP A 79 -6.73 5.64 17.64
CA ASP A 79 -6.64 4.56 18.62
C ASP A 79 -6.13 5.08 19.99
N LYS A 80 -5.11 5.94 19.96
CA LYS A 80 -4.57 6.57 21.17
C LYS A 80 -5.62 7.43 21.89
N ILE A 81 -6.35 8.27 21.17
CA ILE A 81 -7.40 9.12 21.73
C ILE A 81 -8.52 8.26 22.32
N LEU A 82 -9.04 7.28 21.56
CA LEU A 82 -10.12 6.40 22.02
C LEU A 82 -9.71 5.61 23.29
N LYS A 83 -8.48 5.11 23.35
CA LYS A 83 -7.95 4.41 24.53
C LYS A 83 -7.83 5.33 25.74
N GLU A 84 -7.39 6.57 25.55
CA GLU A 84 -7.27 7.54 26.65
C GLU A 84 -8.65 7.94 27.18
N GLU A 85 -9.62 8.17 26.31
CA GLU A 85 -11.02 8.42 26.72
C GLU A 85 -11.59 7.22 27.49
N TYR A 86 -11.37 6.00 26.97
CA TYR A 86 -11.82 4.78 27.63
C TYR A 86 -11.14 4.59 28.98
N ARG A 87 -9.83 4.87 29.11
CA ARG A 87 -9.09 4.84 30.36
C ARG A 87 -9.70 5.77 31.40
N LYS A 88 -10.02 7.01 31.03
CA LYS A 88 -10.69 7.97 31.93
C LYS A 88 -12.04 7.45 32.41
N MET A 89 -12.82 6.85 31.49
CA MET A 89 -14.12 6.26 31.83
C MET A 89 -13.99 5.07 32.80
N ILE A 90 -13.01 4.21 32.63
CA ILE A 90 -12.75 3.08 33.53
C ILE A 90 -12.31 3.57 34.91
N LEU A 91 -11.41 4.56 34.98
CA LEU A 91 -10.98 5.14 36.26
C LEU A 91 -12.14 5.77 37.03
N TYR A 92 -13.04 6.48 36.30
CA TYR A 92 -14.25 7.02 36.91
C TYR A 92 -15.18 5.92 37.45
N ALA A 93 -15.43 4.88 36.62
CA ALA A 93 -16.26 3.74 37.02
C ALA A 93 -15.65 2.96 38.20
N PHE A 94 -14.32 2.86 38.28
CA PHE A 94 -13.62 2.19 39.37
C PHE A 94 -13.75 2.98 40.67
N LYS A 95 -13.60 4.32 40.63
CA LYS A 95 -13.79 5.20 41.79
C LYS A 95 -15.22 5.12 42.36
N ASN A 96 -16.21 4.94 41.47
CA ASN A 96 -17.62 4.88 41.83
C ASN A 96 -18.19 3.45 41.71
N ARG A 97 -17.36 2.44 42.07
CA ARG A 97 -17.71 1.01 41.89
C ARG A 97 -18.68 0.47 42.95
N ASP A 98 -18.89 1.16 44.06
CA ASP A 98 -19.79 0.71 45.14
C ASP A 98 -21.22 0.58 44.59
N PRO A 99 -21.83 -0.62 44.68
CA PRO A 99 -23.21 -0.81 44.30
C PRO A 99 -24.19 0.11 45.00
N ASN A 100 -23.91 0.41 46.28
CA ASN A 100 -24.74 1.30 47.13
C ASN A 100 -24.72 2.74 46.58
N TYR A 101 -23.59 3.19 45.99
CA TYR A 101 -23.50 4.53 45.41
C TYR A 101 -24.51 4.74 44.26
N LYS A 102 -24.69 3.78 43.37
CA LYS A 102 -25.67 3.87 42.28
C LYS A 102 -27.11 3.88 42.80
N PHE A 103 -27.36 3.07 43.79
CA PHE A 103 -28.68 3.02 44.45
C PHE A 103 -28.97 4.32 45.19
N LEU A 104 -28.05 4.81 45.99
CA LEU A 104 -28.14 6.09 46.68
C LEU A 104 -28.32 7.26 45.69
N TYR A 105 -27.59 7.24 44.59
CA TYR A 105 -27.73 8.25 43.53
C TYR A 105 -29.13 8.30 42.92
N ILE A 106 -29.81 7.16 42.75
CA ILE A 106 -31.16 7.11 42.25
C ILE A 106 -32.18 7.55 43.30
N ILE A 107 -32.05 7.03 44.56
CA ILE A 107 -33.00 7.30 45.67
C ILE A 107 -32.90 8.73 46.18
N SER A 108 -31.72 9.36 46.11
CA SER A 108 -31.51 10.75 46.53
C SER A 108 -32.17 11.78 45.63
N SER A 109 -32.97 11.35 44.65
CA SER A 109 -33.72 12.24 43.77
C SER A 109 -34.93 12.80 44.44
N SER A 110 -35.27 14.08 44.16
CA SER A 110 -36.39 14.77 44.76
C SER A 110 -37.74 14.39 44.16
N THR A 111 -37.73 13.80 42.93
CA THR A 111 -38.95 13.40 42.19
C THR A 111 -38.76 12.07 41.49
N PHE A 112 -39.85 11.37 41.21
CA PHE A 112 -39.85 10.14 40.42
C PHE A 112 -39.27 10.36 39.00
N SER A 113 -39.59 11.49 38.38
CA SER A 113 -39.06 11.86 37.08
C SER A 113 -37.52 11.96 37.09
N GLU A 114 -36.98 12.59 38.14
CA GLU A 114 -35.55 12.71 38.31
C GLU A 114 -34.86 11.33 38.53
N ALA A 115 -35.45 10.46 39.36
CA ALA A 115 -35.00 9.08 39.56
C ALA A 115 -34.93 8.31 38.25
N PHE A 116 -35.99 8.44 37.41
CA PHE A 116 -36.00 7.81 36.10
C PHE A 116 -34.90 8.34 35.16
N HIS A 117 -34.68 9.65 35.12
CA HIS A 117 -33.61 10.24 34.33
C HIS A 117 -32.22 9.77 34.79
N ARG A 118 -31.97 9.68 36.09
CA ARG A 118 -30.73 9.19 36.67
C ARG A 118 -30.49 7.71 36.32
N MET A 119 -31.53 6.87 36.36
CA MET A 119 -31.45 5.47 35.93
C MET A 119 -31.10 5.36 34.43
N LYS A 120 -31.79 6.15 33.57
CA LYS A 120 -31.48 6.22 32.12
C LYS A 120 -30.06 6.67 31.86
N TYR A 121 -29.57 7.65 32.61
CA TYR A 121 -28.16 8.10 32.48
C TYR A 121 -27.19 6.97 32.74
N ILE A 122 -27.39 6.16 33.78
CA ILE A 122 -26.54 5.01 34.09
C ILE A 122 -26.56 3.98 32.94
N GLN A 123 -27.76 3.73 32.32
CA GLN A 123 -27.88 2.84 31.18
C GLN A 123 -27.12 3.39 29.96
N TYR A 124 -27.33 4.67 29.60
CA TYR A 124 -26.61 5.31 28.51
C TYR A 124 -25.10 5.29 28.71
N TYR A 125 -24.60 5.47 29.91
CA TYR A 125 -23.19 5.41 30.21
C TYR A 125 -22.62 4.00 29.99
N LYS A 126 -23.36 2.96 30.39
CA LYS A 126 -22.99 1.57 30.10
C LYS A 126 -22.91 1.31 28.58
N ASP A 127 -23.94 1.71 27.85
CA ASP A 127 -24.00 1.50 26.39
C ASP A 127 -22.91 2.30 25.66
N TYR A 128 -22.63 3.51 26.12
CA TYR A 128 -21.52 4.30 25.58
C TYR A 128 -20.17 3.62 25.76
N ARG A 129 -19.92 3.02 26.93
CA ARG A 129 -18.69 2.25 27.18
C ARG A 129 -18.55 1.06 26.22
N LEU A 130 -19.63 0.30 26.00
CA LEU A 130 -19.62 -0.82 25.06
C LEU A 130 -19.33 -0.35 23.63
N LYS A 131 -19.93 0.77 23.22
CA LYS A 131 -19.66 1.39 21.92
C LYS A 131 -18.19 1.83 21.78
N GLN A 132 -17.58 2.35 22.85
CA GLN A 132 -16.17 2.75 22.82
C GLN A 132 -15.24 1.54 22.67
N ILE A 133 -15.52 0.43 23.35
CA ILE A 133 -14.76 -0.83 23.18
C ILE A 133 -14.85 -1.30 21.72
N ASP A 134 -16.03 -1.29 21.13
CA ASP A 134 -16.24 -1.68 19.73
C ASP A 134 -15.48 -0.77 18.77
N ARG A 135 -15.50 0.55 18.99
CA ARG A 135 -14.71 1.51 18.20
C ARG A 135 -13.22 1.26 18.28
N ILE A 136 -12.69 1.00 19.49
CA ILE A 136 -11.28 0.67 19.69
C ILE A 136 -10.93 -0.59 18.90
N LYS A 137 -11.71 -1.67 19.05
CA LYS A 137 -11.48 -2.94 18.33
C LYS A 137 -11.50 -2.74 16.81
N LYS A 138 -12.50 -2.03 16.28
CA LYS A 138 -12.60 -1.72 14.84
C LYS A 138 -11.40 -0.90 14.35
N THR A 139 -10.98 0.09 15.12
CA THR A 139 -9.81 0.91 14.77
C THR A 139 -8.54 0.08 14.75
N GLN A 140 -8.34 -0.83 15.71
CA GLN A 140 -7.19 -1.72 15.76
C GLN A 140 -7.16 -2.70 14.59
N VAL A 141 -8.30 -3.30 14.24
CA VAL A 141 -8.40 -4.18 13.06
C VAL A 141 -8.06 -3.41 11.79
N ASN A 142 -8.62 -2.22 11.62
CA ASN A 142 -8.32 -1.38 10.45
C ASN A 142 -6.84 -0.97 10.40
N LEU A 143 -6.24 -0.67 11.55
CA LEU A 143 -4.81 -0.35 11.64
C LEU A 143 -3.95 -1.52 11.20
N GLU A 144 -4.28 -2.74 11.63
CA GLU A 144 -3.52 -3.94 11.23
C GLU A 144 -3.65 -4.23 9.75
N ILE A 145 -4.87 -4.12 9.19
CA ILE A 145 -5.10 -4.24 7.73
C ILE A 145 -4.25 -3.24 6.96
N LYS A 146 -4.18 -1.97 7.42
CA LYS A 146 -3.39 -0.95 6.74
C LYS A 146 -1.88 -1.17 6.86
N LYS A 147 -1.39 -1.69 7.97
CA LYS A 147 0.01 -2.10 8.11
C LYS A 147 0.34 -3.24 7.15
N GLN A 148 -0.52 -4.23 7.03
CA GLN A 148 -0.32 -5.32 6.09
C GLN A 148 -0.30 -4.82 4.64
N GLU A 149 -1.24 -3.96 4.26
CA GLU A 149 -1.25 -3.31 2.94
C GLU A 149 0.07 -2.55 2.67
N TYR A 150 0.59 -1.84 3.66
CA TYR A 150 1.87 -1.14 3.57
C TYR A 150 3.04 -2.09 3.29
N PHE A 151 3.15 -3.19 4.04
CA PHE A 151 4.22 -4.17 3.85
C PHE A 151 4.15 -4.84 2.48
N GLU A 152 2.95 -5.18 2.01
CA GLU A 152 2.76 -5.75 0.67
C GLU A 152 3.19 -4.78 -0.44
N GLU A 153 2.84 -3.50 -0.34
CA GLU A 153 3.27 -2.50 -1.33
C GLU A 153 4.79 -2.28 -1.31
N ILE A 154 5.42 -2.28 -0.14
CA ILE A 154 6.89 -2.21 -0.03
C ILE A 154 7.55 -3.42 -0.69
N LYS A 155 7.02 -4.63 -0.47
CA LYS A 155 7.53 -5.87 -1.10
C LYS A 155 7.44 -5.79 -2.62
N ARG A 156 6.28 -5.38 -3.14
CA ARG A 156 6.07 -5.19 -4.59
C ARG A 156 7.00 -4.13 -5.17
N LYS A 157 7.20 -3.02 -4.46
CA LYS A 157 8.12 -1.95 -4.87
C LYS A 157 9.55 -2.46 -4.98
N LYS A 158 10.03 -3.25 -3.99
CA LYS A 158 11.38 -3.84 -4.03
C LYS A 158 11.58 -4.73 -5.25
N SER A 159 10.61 -5.61 -5.55
CA SER A 159 10.65 -6.47 -6.74
C SER A 159 10.70 -5.64 -8.04
N LEU A 160 9.91 -4.58 -8.14
CA LEU A 160 9.89 -3.73 -9.33
C LEU A 160 11.19 -2.94 -9.51
N ILE A 161 11.84 -2.54 -8.42
CA ILE A 161 13.16 -1.90 -8.46
C ILE A 161 14.19 -2.87 -9.04
N GLU A 162 14.18 -4.12 -8.61
CA GLU A 162 15.11 -5.13 -9.10
C GLU A 162 14.88 -5.41 -10.59
N ASN A 163 13.63 -5.59 -11.02
CA ASN A 163 13.31 -5.74 -12.45
C ASN A 163 13.82 -4.56 -13.28
N LYS A 164 13.59 -3.33 -12.79
CA LYS A 164 14.09 -2.13 -13.47
C LYS A 164 15.62 -2.10 -13.57
N LYS A 165 16.32 -2.54 -12.51
CA LYS A 165 17.78 -2.61 -12.49
C LYS A 165 18.31 -3.62 -13.50
N GLN A 166 17.70 -4.79 -13.57
CA GLN A 166 18.05 -5.83 -14.55
C GLN A 166 17.82 -5.34 -15.98
N GLU A 167 16.68 -4.69 -16.25
CA GLU A 167 16.42 -4.14 -17.59
C GLU A 167 17.41 -3.05 -18.00
N LYS A 168 17.90 -2.24 -17.05
CA LYS A 168 18.98 -1.28 -17.33
C LYS A 168 20.28 -1.95 -17.73
N VAL A 169 20.63 -3.07 -17.12
CA VAL A 169 21.81 -3.86 -17.50
C VAL A 169 21.66 -4.41 -18.92
N TYR A 170 20.50 -5.00 -19.23
CA TYR A 170 20.23 -5.51 -20.58
C TYR A 170 20.21 -4.39 -21.63
N TYR A 171 19.61 -3.24 -21.31
CA TYR A 171 19.64 -2.06 -22.19
C TYR A 171 21.07 -1.60 -22.50
N GLN A 172 21.95 -1.56 -21.51
CA GLN A 172 23.34 -1.20 -21.71
C GLN A 172 24.10 -2.21 -22.55
N ASN A 173 23.83 -3.51 -22.35
CA ASN A 173 24.42 -4.57 -23.15
C ASN A 173 23.97 -4.47 -24.62
N ASP A 174 22.68 -4.23 -24.88
CA ASP A 174 22.17 -4.07 -26.24
C ASP A 174 22.78 -2.83 -26.94
N LYS A 175 22.99 -1.72 -26.21
CA LYS A 175 23.73 -0.54 -26.72
C LYS A 175 25.17 -0.86 -27.08
N ASN A 176 25.87 -1.62 -26.24
CA ASN A 176 27.23 -2.03 -26.54
C ASN A 176 27.31 -2.90 -27.81
N ILE A 177 26.36 -3.83 -27.98
CA ILE A 177 26.24 -4.63 -29.20
C ILE A 177 25.98 -3.75 -30.42
N GLN A 178 25.11 -2.76 -30.32
CA GLN A 178 24.84 -1.79 -31.39
C GLN A 178 26.10 -1.06 -31.83
N VAL A 179 26.86 -0.52 -30.87
CA VAL A 179 28.13 0.20 -31.15
C VAL A 179 29.16 -0.68 -31.84
N ILE A 180 29.33 -1.92 -31.34
CA ILE A 180 30.28 -2.89 -31.93
C ILE A 180 29.85 -3.27 -33.36
N SER A 181 28.53 -3.41 -33.60
CA SER A 181 27.99 -3.76 -34.90
C SER A 181 28.13 -2.63 -35.91
N LEU A 182 27.94 -1.38 -35.49
CA LEU A 182 28.15 -0.20 -36.32
C LEU A 182 29.66 0.02 -36.68
N GLY A 183 30.56 -0.34 -35.77
CA GLY A 183 32.00 -0.23 -36.02
C GLY A 183 32.60 -1.32 -36.94
N LYS A 184 31.78 -2.29 -37.37
CA LYS A 184 32.19 -3.41 -38.26
C LYS A 184 31.67 -3.25 -39.70
N ILE A 185 30.89 -2.19 -39.98
CA ILE A 185 30.38 -1.80 -41.30
C ILE A 185 31.27 -0.70 -41.86
#